data_94c57ddc9bbe47650c5eee948a311ad9
#
_entry.id   94c57ddc9bbe47650c5eee948a311ad9
#
_cell.length_a   1.000
_cell.length_b   1.000
_cell.length_c   1.000
_cell.angle_alpha   90.00
_cell.angle_beta   90.00
_cell.angle_gamma   90.00
#
_symmetry.space_group_name_H-M   'P 1'
#
loop_
_entity.id
_entity.type
_entity.pdbx_description
1 polymer ?
#
loop_
_entity_poly.entity_id
_entity_poly.type
_entity_poly.pdbx_seq_one_letter_code
_entity_poly.pdbx_strand_id
1 'polypeptide(L)'
;MNEIIENMKTRRSIRKFKSDALPQDVLDRILEAGTYAPTGMAAQSPVIIAVTNKELRDKLSAMNAKIMGKPEDFDPFYNAPVVLVVLADKSRPTHVYDGSLVMGNLMLAAHSEGIGSCWIHRAKETFESEEGKNILKAVSYTHL
;
A
#
# COMPACT_ATOMS: atom_id res chain seq x y z
N MET A 1 -16.30 -21.17 -14.12
CA MET A 1 -14.92 -20.96 -13.64
C MET A 1 -14.96 -20.59 -12.16
N ASN A 2 -13.95 -20.98 -11.42
CA ASN A 2 -13.81 -20.64 -10.01
C ASN A 2 -13.67 -19.12 -9.84
N GLU A 3 -14.44 -18.52 -8.94
CA GLU A 3 -14.44 -17.06 -8.71
C GLU A 3 -13.06 -16.52 -8.30
N ILE A 4 -12.30 -17.29 -7.53
CA ILE A 4 -10.94 -16.89 -7.12
C ILE A 4 -10.02 -16.76 -8.33
N ILE A 5 -10.04 -17.76 -9.22
CA ILE A 5 -9.23 -17.74 -10.44
C ILE A 5 -9.67 -16.60 -11.36
N GLU A 6 -10.98 -16.38 -11.49
CA GLU A 6 -11.50 -15.27 -12.29
C GLU A 6 -11.06 -13.91 -11.74
N ASN A 7 -11.11 -13.74 -10.42
CA ASN A 7 -10.65 -12.52 -9.76
C ASN A 7 -9.16 -12.24 -10.05
N MET A 8 -8.33 -13.27 -9.99
CA MET A 8 -6.90 -13.16 -10.33
C MET A 8 -6.68 -12.75 -11.80
N LYS A 9 -7.48 -13.30 -12.71
CA LYS A 9 -7.34 -13.06 -14.15
C LYS A 9 -7.87 -11.70 -14.59
N THR A 10 -8.87 -11.17 -13.92
CA THR A 10 -9.56 -9.95 -14.31
C THR A 10 -9.05 -8.69 -13.65
N ARG A 11 -8.29 -8.81 -12.54
CA ARG A 11 -7.70 -7.64 -11.90
C ARG A 11 -6.78 -6.88 -12.87
N ARG A 12 -6.88 -5.56 -12.85
CA ARG A 12 -6.00 -4.66 -13.62
C ARG A 12 -5.54 -3.50 -12.74
N SER A 13 -4.39 -2.94 -13.03
CA SER A 13 -3.96 -1.69 -12.43
C SER A 13 -4.86 -0.55 -12.89
N ILE A 14 -5.45 0.16 -11.94
CA ILE A 14 -6.36 1.27 -12.18
C ILE A 14 -5.61 2.57 -11.83
N ARG A 15 -5.67 3.54 -12.74
CA ARG A 15 -4.96 4.83 -12.60
C ARG A 15 -5.89 6.03 -12.69
N LYS A 16 -7.16 5.81 -12.38
CA LYS A 16 -8.16 6.88 -12.28
C LYS A 16 -9.15 6.48 -11.19
N PHE A 17 -9.21 7.27 -10.14
CA PHE A 17 -9.99 6.96 -8.94
C PHE A 17 -11.03 8.03 -8.67
N LYS A 18 -12.15 7.62 -8.07
CA LYS A 18 -13.14 8.53 -7.52
C LYS A 18 -12.59 9.18 -6.26
N SER A 19 -13.10 10.36 -5.92
CA SER A 19 -12.72 11.06 -4.70
C SER A 19 -13.45 10.57 -3.45
N ASP A 20 -14.41 9.66 -3.62
CA ASP A 20 -15.22 9.15 -2.52
C ASP A 20 -14.37 8.42 -1.49
N ALA A 21 -14.67 8.63 -0.22
CA ALA A 21 -14.01 7.88 0.85
C ALA A 21 -14.38 6.39 0.75
N LEU A 22 -13.40 5.53 1.01
CA LEU A 22 -13.63 4.09 1.05
C LEU A 22 -14.40 3.74 2.34
N PRO A 23 -15.51 2.97 2.28
CA PRO A 23 -16.17 2.52 3.49
C PRO A 23 -15.23 1.75 4.41
N GLN A 24 -15.30 2.01 5.71
CA GLN A 24 -14.36 1.44 6.68
C GLN A 24 -14.41 -0.10 6.70
N ASP A 25 -15.59 -0.69 6.60
CA ASP A 25 -15.75 -2.15 6.58
C ASP A 25 -15.10 -2.79 5.34
N VAL A 26 -15.15 -2.12 4.20
CA VAL A 26 -14.49 -2.57 2.97
C VAL A 26 -12.97 -2.50 3.16
N LEU A 27 -12.47 -1.39 3.67
CA LEU A 27 -11.05 -1.21 3.95
C LEU A 27 -10.55 -2.27 4.93
N ASP A 28 -11.30 -2.53 6.00
CA ASP A 28 -10.94 -3.54 7.01
C ASP A 28 -10.81 -4.93 6.41
N ARG A 29 -11.73 -5.32 5.52
CA ARG A 29 -11.65 -6.63 4.84
C ARG A 29 -10.43 -6.73 3.92
N ILE A 30 -10.11 -5.65 3.21
CA ILE A 30 -8.92 -5.60 2.36
C ILE A 30 -7.65 -5.74 3.21
N LEU A 31 -7.56 -4.99 4.30
CA LEU A 31 -6.40 -5.02 5.20
C LEU A 31 -6.23 -6.41 5.82
N GLU A 32 -7.32 -7.00 6.30
CA GLU A 32 -7.31 -8.35 6.86
C GLU A 32 -6.75 -9.35 5.85
N ALA A 33 -7.25 -9.33 4.61
CA ALA A 33 -6.77 -10.23 3.56
C ALA A 33 -5.27 -10.10 3.31
N GLY A 34 -4.73 -8.89 3.41
CA GLY A 34 -3.28 -8.64 3.30
C GLY A 34 -2.48 -9.35 4.38
N THR A 35 -3.01 -9.44 5.59
CA THR A 35 -2.32 -10.09 6.72
C THR A 35 -2.25 -11.61 6.61
N TYR A 36 -3.00 -12.20 5.69
CA TYR A 36 -3.00 -13.66 5.46
C TYR A 36 -2.01 -14.10 4.38
N ALA A 37 -1.26 -13.20 3.78
CA ALA A 37 -0.25 -13.59 2.81
C ALA A 37 0.85 -14.45 3.47
N PRO A 38 1.35 -15.49 2.79
CA PRO A 38 2.43 -16.31 3.33
C PRO A 38 3.73 -15.52 3.41
N THR A 39 4.55 -15.85 4.39
CA THR A 39 5.86 -15.21 4.60
C THR A 39 6.91 -16.26 4.90
N GLY A 40 8.17 -15.90 4.68
CA GLY A 40 9.30 -16.80 5.00
C GLY A 40 9.29 -17.20 6.47
N MET A 41 9.36 -18.49 6.73
CA MET A 41 9.31 -19.11 8.06
C MET A 41 8.09 -18.68 8.89
N ALA A 42 7.01 -18.27 8.25
CA ALA A 42 5.79 -17.79 8.90
C ALA A 42 6.04 -16.65 9.91
N ALA A 43 7.06 -15.85 9.68
CA ALA A 43 7.42 -14.75 10.59
C ALA A 43 6.43 -13.61 10.61
N GLN A 44 5.61 -13.47 9.56
CA GLN A 44 4.57 -12.44 9.43
C GLN A 44 5.07 -11.02 9.74
N SER A 45 6.28 -10.72 9.24
CA SER A 45 6.94 -9.44 9.52
C SER A 45 6.30 -8.23 8.83
N PRO A 46 5.65 -8.36 7.64
CA PRO A 46 5.08 -7.19 7.01
C PRO A 46 3.99 -6.53 7.85
N VAL A 47 3.97 -5.21 7.84
CA VAL A 47 2.90 -4.40 8.42
C VAL A 47 2.30 -3.52 7.34
N ILE A 48 1.03 -3.19 7.51
CA ILE A 48 0.30 -2.36 6.55
C ILE A 48 -0.14 -1.08 7.26
N ILE A 49 0.20 0.06 6.69
CA ILE A 49 -0.27 1.36 7.18
C ILE A 49 -1.34 1.83 6.21
N ALA A 50 -2.55 2.05 6.71
CA ALA A 50 -3.64 2.62 5.92
C ALA A 50 -3.65 4.14 6.10
N VAL A 51 -3.33 4.86 5.04
CA VAL A 51 -3.33 6.32 5.03
C VAL A 51 -4.64 6.80 4.44
N THR A 52 -5.54 7.27 5.31
CA THR A 52 -6.85 7.81 4.96
C THR A 52 -6.95 9.31 5.22
N ASN A 53 -6.02 9.87 5.98
CA ASN A 53 -5.93 11.30 6.26
C ASN A 53 -5.41 12.02 5.01
N LYS A 54 -6.18 12.99 4.51
CA LYS A 54 -5.87 13.69 3.26
C LYS A 54 -4.55 14.45 3.35
N GLU A 55 -4.28 15.11 4.46
CA GLU A 55 -3.06 15.90 4.64
C GLU A 55 -1.81 15.01 4.57
N LEU A 56 -1.81 13.87 5.27
CA LEU A 56 -0.72 12.91 5.21
C LEU A 56 -0.59 12.27 3.83
N ARG A 57 -1.72 11.92 3.23
CA ARG A 57 -1.76 11.37 1.87
C ARG A 57 -1.10 12.33 0.87
N ASP A 58 -1.46 13.60 0.91
CA ASP A 58 -0.93 14.62 0.00
C ASP A 58 0.56 14.87 0.25
N LYS A 59 0.99 14.82 1.51
CA LYS A 59 2.41 14.93 1.87
C LYS A 59 3.22 13.77 1.28
N LEU A 60 2.74 12.54 1.40
CA LEU A 60 3.39 11.37 0.81
C LEU A 60 3.42 11.46 -0.71
N SER A 61 2.36 11.99 -1.33
CA SER A 61 2.31 12.22 -2.77
C SER A 61 3.42 13.19 -3.21
N ALA A 62 3.57 14.31 -2.52
CA ALA A 62 4.60 15.30 -2.83
C ALA A 62 6.02 14.71 -2.68
N MET A 63 6.25 13.92 -1.63
CA MET A 63 7.55 13.25 -1.42
C MET A 63 7.84 12.26 -2.55
N ASN A 64 6.86 11.47 -2.95
CA ASN A 64 6.98 10.51 -4.04
C ASN A 64 7.25 11.23 -5.38
N ALA A 65 6.53 12.30 -5.67
CA ALA A 65 6.71 13.10 -6.86
C ALA A 65 8.13 13.68 -6.93
N LYS A 66 8.65 14.17 -5.82
CA LYS A 66 10.03 14.69 -5.72
C LYS A 66 11.06 13.62 -6.09
N ILE A 67 10.91 12.42 -5.57
CA ILE A 67 11.78 11.27 -5.88
C ILE A 67 11.70 10.94 -7.39
N MET A 68 10.53 11.06 -7.98
CA MET A 68 10.32 10.90 -9.42
C MET A 68 10.95 12.00 -10.27
N GLY A 69 11.38 13.11 -9.68
CA GLY A 69 11.80 14.30 -10.43
C GLY A 69 10.64 15.09 -11.02
N LYS A 70 9.46 15.01 -10.43
CA LYS A 70 8.25 15.74 -10.84
C LYS A 70 7.95 16.88 -9.86
N PRO A 71 7.17 17.89 -10.30
CA PRO A 71 6.71 18.96 -9.39
C PRO A 71 5.84 18.41 -8.25
N GLU A 72 5.79 19.14 -7.14
CA GLU A 72 5.00 18.73 -5.96
C GLU A 72 3.49 18.61 -6.21
N ASP A 73 2.98 19.34 -7.21
CA ASP A 73 1.57 19.27 -7.61
C ASP A 73 1.26 18.07 -8.51
N PHE A 74 2.26 17.33 -8.97
CA PHE A 74 2.06 16.06 -9.66
C PHE A 74 1.69 15.00 -8.63
N ASP A 75 0.60 14.26 -8.87
CA ASP A 75 0.14 13.22 -7.96
C ASP A 75 0.44 11.81 -8.49
N PRO A 76 1.51 11.16 -8.01
CA PRO A 76 1.83 9.78 -8.40
C PRO A 76 0.79 8.75 -7.98
N PHE A 77 -0.14 9.13 -7.09
CA PHE A 77 -1.19 8.25 -6.58
C PHE A 77 -2.51 8.39 -7.36
N TYR A 78 -2.50 9.10 -8.48
CA TYR A 78 -3.66 9.23 -9.39
C TYR A 78 -4.95 9.69 -8.69
N ASN A 79 -4.83 10.58 -7.71
CA ASN A 79 -5.93 11.11 -6.91
C ASN A 79 -6.67 10.05 -6.05
N ALA A 80 -6.06 8.89 -5.83
CA ALA A 80 -6.63 7.90 -4.93
C ALA A 80 -6.78 8.48 -3.51
N PRO A 81 -7.95 8.34 -2.86
CA PRO A 81 -8.17 8.89 -1.51
C PRO A 81 -7.50 8.08 -0.41
N VAL A 82 -7.16 6.83 -0.68
CA VAL A 82 -6.52 5.92 0.29
C VAL A 82 -5.20 5.40 -0.29
N VAL A 83 -4.17 5.43 0.53
CA VAL A 83 -2.86 4.85 0.20
C VAL A 83 -2.52 3.81 1.27
N LEU A 84 -2.24 2.59 0.83
CA LEU A 84 -1.77 1.53 1.71
C LEU A 84 -0.26 1.40 1.56
N VAL A 85 0.46 1.50 2.67
CA VAL A 85 1.91 1.34 2.70
C VAL A 85 2.24 -0.01 3.31
N VAL A 86 2.96 -0.84 2.58
CA VAL A 86 3.43 -2.15 3.06
C VAL A 86 4.90 -2.03 3.42
N LEU A 87 5.22 -2.33 4.67
CA LEU A 87 6.58 -2.35 5.18
C LEU A 87 6.92 -3.77 5.63
N ALA A 88 8.15 -4.21 5.38
CA ALA A 88 8.63 -5.50 5.82
C ALA A 88 9.98 -5.34 6.55
N ASP A 89 10.22 -6.19 7.52
CA ASP A 89 11.46 -6.17 8.31
C ASP A 89 12.65 -6.58 7.43
N LYS A 90 13.52 -5.64 7.13
CA LYS A 90 14.67 -5.87 6.25
C LYS A 90 15.72 -6.82 6.84
N SER A 91 15.64 -7.14 8.14
CA SER A 91 16.48 -8.16 8.74
C SER A 91 16.07 -9.58 8.31
N ARG A 92 14.86 -9.74 7.78
CA ARG A 92 14.39 -11.03 7.25
C ARG A 92 14.89 -11.21 5.82
N PRO A 93 15.53 -12.35 5.49
CA PRO A 93 16.08 -12.56 4.14
C PRO A 93 15.01 -12.58 3.05
N THR A 94 13.76 -12.87 3.39
CA THR A 94 12.63 -12.93 2.43
C THR A 94 11.78 -11.66 2.42
N HIS A 95 12.24 -10.55 3.03
CA HIS A 95 11.40 -9.37 3.26
C HIS A 95 10.77 -8.78 1.99
N VAL A 96 11.50 -8.72 0.89
CA VAL A 96 10.97 -8.18 -0.37
C VAL A 96 9.85 -9.07 -0.90
N TYR A 97 10.04 -10.39 -0.86
CA TYR A 97 9.03 -11.34 -1.30
C TYR A 97 7.81 -11.33 -0.39
N ASP A 98 8.03 -11.27 0.92
CA ASP A 98 6.97 -11.22 1.92
C ASP A 98 6.08 -9.99 1.69
N GLY A 99 6.68 -8.82 1.55
CA GLY A 99 5.95 -7.58 1.26
C GLY A 99 5.22 -7.61 -0.08
N SER A 100 5.85 -8.24 -1.09
CA SER A 100 5.24 -8.38 -2.42
C SER A 100 3.99 -9.26 -2.39
N LEU A 101 4.01 -10.36 -1.64
CA LEU A 101 2.84 -11.23 -1.48
C LEU A 101 1.72 -10.54 -0.73
N VAL A 102 2.04 -9.76 0.30
CA VAL A 102 1.04 -8.92 0.99
C VAL A 102 0.40 -7.95 0.00
N MET A 103 1.20 -7.28 -0.81
CA MET A 103 0.69 -6.36 -1.83
C MET A 103 -0.24 -7.08 -2.81
N GLY A 104 0.14 -8.27 -3.26
CA GLY A 104 -0.71 -9.09 -4.14
C GLY A 104 -2.06 -9.41 -3.50
N ASN A 105 -2.08 -9.84 -2.24
CA ASN A 105 -3.32 -10.11 -1.52
C ASN A 105 -4.19 -8.85 -1.39
N LEU A 106 -3.60 -7.71 -1.06
CA LEU A 106 -4.34 -6.45 -0.95
C LEU A 106 -5.03 -6.07 -2.27
N MET A 107 -4.30 -6.18 -3.38
CA MET A 107 -4.85 -5.84 -4.70
C MET A 107 -5.97 -6.78 -5.13
N LEU A 108 -5.82 -8.09 -4.87
CA LEU A 108 -6.84 -9.09 -5.18
C LEU A 108 -8.09 -8.91 -4.31
N ALA A 109 -7.90 -8.64 -3.02
CA ALA A 109 -9.01 -8.38 -2.11
C ALA A 109 -9.77 -7.11 -2.53
N ALA A 110 -9.05 -6.03 -2.86
CA ALA A 110 -9.66 -4.81 -3.36
C ALA A 110 -10.50 -5.08 -4.61
N HIS A 111 -9.97 -5.83 -5.57
CA HIS A 111 -10.68 -6.16 -6.79
C HIS A 111 -11.96 -6.96 -6.51
N SER A 112 -11.91 -7.91 -5.58
CA SER A 112 -13.10 -8.69 -5.18
C SER A 112 -14.20 -7.84 -4.54
N GLU A 113 -13.83 -6.72 -3.94
CA GLU A 113 -14.74 -5.75 -3.33
C GLU A 113 -15.19 -4.66 -4.31
N GLY A 114 -14.81 -4.76 -5.58
CA GLY A 114 -15.12 -3.75 -6.58
C GLY A 114 -14.29 -2.48 -6.49
N ILE A 115 -13.15 -2.53 -5.80
CA ILE A 115 -12.26 -1.39 -5.58
C ILE A 115 -11.03 -1.52 -6.50
N GLY A 116 -10.75 -0.44 -7.25
CA GLY A 116 -9.55 -0.36 -8.07
C GLY A 116 -8.29 -0.15 -7.23
N SER A 117 -7.17 -0.65 -7.71
CA SER A 117 -5.88 -0.48 -7.05
C SER A 117 -4.75 -0.40 -8.07
N CYS A 118 -3.61 0.14 -7.63
CA CYS A 118 -2.38 0.17 -8.42
C CYS A 118 -1.18 0.17 -7.47
N TRP A 119 -0.19 -0.67 -7.75
CA TRP A 119 1.06 -0.68 -7.00
C TRP A 119 1.94 0.50 -7.47
N ILE A 120 2.31 1.35 -6.55
CA ILE A 120 3.14 2.54 -6.81
C ILE A 120 4.54 2.30 -6.23
N HIS A 121 5.56 2.60 -7.02
CA HIS A 121 6.95 2.53 -6.60
C HIS A 121 7.36 3.69 -5.68
N ARG A 122 8.58 3.63 -5.17
CA ARG A 122 9.27 4.70 -4.43
C ARG A 122 8.89 4.80 -2.95
N ALA A 123 8.14 3.82 -2.41
CA ALA A 123 7.89 3.75 -0.98
C ALA A 123 9.19 3.57 -0.19
N LYS A 124 10.10 2.73 -0.70
CA LYS A 124 11.41 2.51 -0.07
C LYS A 124 12.15 3.82 0.12
N GLU A 125 12.36 4.56 -0.95
CA GLU A 125 13.07 5.85 -0.92
C GLU A 125 12.35 6.87 -0.04
N THR A 126 11.02 6.91 -0.11
CA THR A 126 10.20 7.79 0.71
C THR A 126 10.45 7.56 2.20
N PHE A 127 10.39 6.31 2.65
CA PHE A 127 10.46 5.97 4.07
C PHE A 127 11.88 5.74 4.59
N GLU A 128 12.87 5.67 3.73
CA GLU A 128 14.29 5.71 4.11
C GLU A 128 14.79 7.15 4.32
N SER A 129 14.07 8.16 3.83
CA SER A 129 14.40 9.57 4.08
C SER A 129 14.14 9.95 5.53
N GLU A 130 14.80 11.02 6.01
CA GLU A 130 14.56 11.52 7.38
C GLU A 130 13.10 11.91 7.61
N GLU A 131 12.50 12.58 6.62
CA GLU A 131 11.09 12.97 6.70
C GLU A 131 10.18 11.74 6.75
N GLY A 132 10.45 10.74 5.92
CA GLY A 132 9.69 9.47 5.93
C GLY A 132 9.82 8.72 7.25
N LYS A 133 11.01 8.66 7.82
CA LYS A 133 11.23 8.06 9.14
C LYS A 133 10.47 8.80 10.24
N ASN A 134 10.40 10.13 10.18
CA ASN A 134 9.64 10.93 11.12
C ASN A 134 8.14 10.66 11.00
N ILE A 135 7.63 10.46 9.80
CA ILE A 135 6.23 10.06 9.58
C ILE A 135 5.95 8.70 10.23
N LEU A 136 6.85 7.73 10.06
CA LEU A 136 6.70 6.40 10.69
C LEU A 136 6.66 6.50 12.21
N LYS A 137 7.50 7.33 12.80
CA LYS A 137 7.48 7.58 14.26
C LYS A 137 6.15 8.20 14.70
N ALA A 138 5.63 9.17 13.93
CA ALA A 138 4.38 9.85 14.25
C ALA A 138 3.16 8.91 14.20
N VAL A 139 3.21 7.85 13.38
CA VAL A 139 2.16 6.83 13.35
C VAL A 139 2.48 5.63 14.26
N SER A 140 3.41 5.79 15.19
CA SER A 140 3.79 4.81 16.23
C SER A 140 4.52 3.55 15.73
N TYR A 141 5.17 3.61 14.57
CA TYR A 141 6.02 2.52 14.07
C TYR A 141 7.48 2.83 14.34
N THR A 142 7.88 2.69 15.60
CA THR A 142 9.22 3.06 16.06
C THR A 142 10.25 1.93 16.00
N HIS A 143 9.81 0.72 15.69
CA HIS A 143 10.65 -0.50 15.75
C HIS A 143 10.75 -1.26 14.42
N LEU A 144 10.49 -0.58 13.33
CA LEU A 144 10.64 -1.13 11.98
C LEU A 144 11.97 -0.77 11.36
#